data_734f5230d42fd1f15658f14a81a9e171
#
_entry.id   734f5230d42fd1f15658f14a81a9e171
#
_cell.length_a   1.000
_cell.length_b   1.000
_cell.length_c   1.000
_cell.angle_alpha   90.00
_cell.angle_beta   90.00
_cell.angle_gamma   90.00
#
_symmetry.space_group_name_H-M   'P 1'
#
loop_
_entity.id
_entity.type
_entity.pdbx_description
1 polymer ?
#
loop_
_entity_poly.entity_id
_entity_poly.type
_entity_poly.pdbx_seq_one_letter_code
_entity_poly.pdbx_strand_id
1 'polypeptide(L)'
;HYKKHGYGITGITYKALPFGPVPEQWGTLYNSLSGIDMEEFVHPSGQSGIRLETIENIKNILSESELATIEKVCKYFARMNAGEISQTSHLEKGWIENKDNRSAISYQNAFALNYN
;
A
#
# COMPACT_ATOMS: atom_id res chain seq x y z
N HIS A 1 3.29 11.43 -0.33
CA HIS A 1 4.61 11.86 0.15
C HIS A 1 5.52 12.26 -1.00
N TYR A 2 5.69 11.41 -2.02
CA TYR A 2 6.54 11.68 -3.18
C TYR A 2 6.28 13.03 -3.85
N LYS A 3 5.01 13.37 -4.08
CA LYS A 3 4.60 14.65 -4.70
C LYS A 3 5.13 15.89 -3.96
N LYS A 4 5.25 15.82 -2.63
CA LYS A 4 5.69 16.95 -1.78
C LYS A 4 7.19 16.94 -1.48
N HIS A 5 7.78 15.77 -1.37
CA HIS A 5 9.11 15.58 -0.79
C HIS A 5 10.12 14.94 -1.76
N GLY A 6 9.67 14.49 -2.93
CA GLY A 6 10.54 13.92 -3.97
C GLY A 6 10.97 12.47 -3.76
N TYR A 7 10.47 11.79 -2.71
CA TYR A 7 10.74 10.38 -2.47
C TYR A 7 9.52 9.63 -1.93
N GLY A 8 9.44 8.34 -2.21
CA GLY A 8 8.42 7.44 -1.65
C GLY A 8 8.82 6.97 -0.26
N ILE A 9 7.85 6.83 0.65
CA ILE A 9 8.12 6.42 2.05
C ILE A 9 8.83 5.08 2.12
N THR A 10 8.39 4.11 1.31
CA THR A 10 8.97 2.76 1.31
C THR A 10 10.13 2.58 0.33
N GLY A 11 10.21 3.39 -0.71
CA GLY A 11 11.15 3.21 -1.82
C GLY A 11 10.92 1.94 -2.65
N ILE A 12 9.81 1.23 -2.42
CA ILE A 12 9.49 -0.04 -3.07
C ILE A 12 8.88 0.20 -4.45
N THR A 13 9.19 -0.67 -5.41
CA THR A 13 8.54 -0.70 -6.72
C THR A 13 7.22 -1.47 -6.63
N TYR A 14 6.14 -0.86 -7.12
CA TYR A 14 4.81 -1.45 -7.19
C TYR A 14 4.43 -1.79 -8.62
N LYS A 15 3.78 -2.92 -8.83
CA LYS A 15 3.20 -3.34 -10.12
C LYS A 15 1.69 -3.19 -10.13
N ALA A 16 1.14 -2.89 -11.29
CA ALA A 16 -0.30 -2.78 -11.51
C ALA A 16 -0.94 -4.17 -11.66
N LEU A 17 -1.21 -4.84 -10.54
CA LEU A 17 -1.89 -6.14 -10.53
C LEU A 17 -3.42 -5.99 -10.55
N PRO A 18 -4.19 -7.06 -10.82
CA PRO A 18 -5.65 -6.98 -11.01
C PRO A 18 -6.42 -6.33 -9.86
N PHE A 19 -5.97 -6.47 -8.62
CA PHE A 19 -6.65 -5.89 -7.45
C PHE A 19 -6.05 -4.57 -6.96
N GLY A 20 -5.07 -4.02 -7.68
CA GLY A 20 -4.44 -2.76 -7.37
C GLY A 20 -2.91 -2.81 -7.40
N PRO A 21 -2.24 -1.75 -6.96
CA PRO A 21 -0.79 -1.70 -6.84
C PRO A 21 -0.28 -2.67 -5.77
N VAL A 22 0.65 -3.54 -6.12
CA VAL A 22 1.25 -4.53 -5.20
C VAL A 22 2.78 -4.44 -5.30
N PRO A 23 3.50 -4.53 -4.17
CA PRO A 23 4.96 -4.59 -4.18
C PRO A 23 5.46 -5.71 -5.11
N GLU A 24 6.47 -5.42 -5.92
CA GLU A 24 6.99 -6.35 -6.94
C GLU A 24 7.41 -7.70 -6.36
N GLN A 25 7.96 -7.72 -5.17
CA GLN A 25 8.44 -8.92 -4.48
C GLN A 25 7.75 -9.11 -3.12
N TRP A 26 6.42 -9.03 -3.12
CA TRP A 26 5.64 -9.07 -1.89
C TRP A 26 5.89 -10.32 -1.03
N GLY A 27 6.05 -11.49 -1.64
CA GLY A 27 6.31 -12.74 -0.91
C GLY A 27 7.64 -12.73 -0.17
N THR A 28 8.71 -12.27 -0.82
CA THR A 28 10.02 -12.09 -0.18
C THR A 28 9.95 -11.01 0.92
N LEU A 29 9.22 -9.93 0.67
CA LEU A 29 9.02 -8.85 1.65
C LEU A 29 8.34 -9.39 2.90
N TYR A 30 7.24 -10.12 2.78
CA TYR A 30 6.53 -10.73 3.92
C TYR A 30 7.42 -11.66 4.74
N ASN A 31 8.19 -12.52 4.06
CA ASN A 31 9.09 -13.47 4.72
C ASN A 31 10.29 -12.80 5.41
N SER A 32 10.62 -11.57 5.06
CA SER A 32 11.73 -10.80 5.64
C SER A 32 11.31 -9.91 6.82
N LEU A 33 10.02 -9.79 7.12
CA LEU A 33 9.53 -8.94 8.20
C LEU A 33 9.99 -9.45 9.56
N SER A 34 10.49 -8.53 10.38
CA SER A 34 10.85 -8.77 11.79
C SER A 34 10.13 -7.75 12.69
N GLY A 35 9.97 -8.07 13.97
CA GLY A 35 9.23 -7.20 14.91
C GLY A 35 7.73 -7.15 14.63
N ILE A 36 7.19 -8.13 13.90
CA ILE A 36 5.78 -8.22 13.51
C ILE A 36 5.30 -9.64 13.77
N ASP A 37 4.19 -9.76 14.48
CA ASP A 37 3.46 -11.02 14.61
C ASP A 37 2.48 -11.15 13.45
N MET A 38 2.46 -12.34 12.84
CA MET A 38 1.53 -12.71 11.78
C MET A 38 0.57 -13.77 12.29
N GLU A 39 -0.72 -13.50 12.25
CA GLU A 39 -1.78 -14.43 12.64
C GLU A 39 -2.66 -14.74 11.45
N GLU A 40 -2.83 -16.04 11.15
CA GLU A 40 -3.81 -16.48 10.17
C GLU A 40 -5.20 -16.45 10.79
N PHE A 41 -6.17 -15.96 10.03
CA PHE A 41 -7.58 -15.97 10.44
C PHE A 41 -8.48 -16.40 9.28
N VAL A 42 -9.65 -16.94 9.62
CA VAL A 42 -10.69 -17.28 8.66
C VAL A 42 -11.85 -16.31 8.84
N HIS A 43 -12.15 -15.55 7.78
CA HIS A 43 -13.31 -14.67 7.76
C HIS A 43 -14.61 -15.49 7.76
N PRO A 44 -15.75 -14.99 8.30
CA PRO A 44 -17.05 -15.68 8.25
C PRO A 44 -17.48 -16.12 6.84
N SER A 45 -16.99 -15.46 5.78
CA SER A 45 -17.18 -15.87 4.37
C SER A 45 -16.41 -17.14 3.97
N GLY A 46 -15.57 -17.71 4.83
CA GLY A 46 -14.70 -18.84 4.54
C GLY A 46 -13.36 -18.50 3.92
N GLN A 47 -13.10 -17.24 3.62
CA GLN A 47 -11.79 -16.77 3.12
C GLN A 47 -10.78 -16.66 4.25
N SER A 48 -9.56 -17.15 4.01
CA SER A 48 -8.43 -16.97 4.93
C SER A 48 -7.71 -15.64 4.65
N GLY A 49 -7.14 -15.08 5.69
CA GLY A 49 -6.33 -13.89 5.63
C GLY A 49 -5.22 -13.91 6.68
N ILE A 50 -4.32 -12.92 6.61
CA ILE A 50 -3.24 -12.73 7.57
C ILE A 50 -3.44 -11.41 8.27
N ARG A 51 -3.44 -11.42 9.60
CA ARG A 51 -3.40 -10.22 10.43
C ARG A 51 -1.97 -9.96 10.87
N LEU A 52 -1.54 -8.71 10.74
CA LEU A 52 -0.22 -8.26 11.18
C LEU A 52 -0.37 -7.42 12.45
N GLU A 53 0.39 -7.74 13.48
CA GLU A 53 0.53 -6.91 14.68
C GLU A 53 1.99 -6.54 14.88
N THR A 54 2.25 -5.26 15.11
CA THR A 54 3.59 -4.79 15.45
C THR A 54 3.85 -5.02 16.93
N ILE A 55 4.96 -5.67 17.25
CA ILE A 55 5.44 -5.85 18.63
C ILE A 55 6.38 -4.72 19.08
N GLU A 56 6.78 -3.86 18.14
CA GLU A 56 7.64 -2.70 18.39
C GLU A 56 6.95 -1.39 17.99
N ASN A 57 7.33 -0.29 18.65
CA ASN A 57 6.85 1.04 18.26
C ASN A 57 7.64 1.54 17.04
N ILE A 58 7.12 1.29 15.84
CA ILE A 58 7.73 1.69 14.57
C ILE A 58 7.63 3.19 14.27
N LYS A 59 6.84 3.97 15.04
CA LYS A 59 6.68 5.41 14.83
C LYS A 59 8.01 6.17 14.95
N ASN A 60 8.96 5.67 15.75
CA ASN A 60 10.28 6.27 15.90
C ASN A 60 11.19 6.12 14.67
N ILE A 61 10.83 5.26 13.72
CA ILE A 61 11.59 5.00 12.48
C ILE A 61 11.22 6.00 11.39
N LEU A 62 10.02 6.56 11.46
CA LEU A 62 9.45 7.45 10.45
C LEU A 62 9.65 8.92 10.83
N SER A 63 9.92 9.76 9.83
CA SER A 63 9.92 11.21 10.01
C SER A 63 8.51 11.74 10.28
N GLU A 64 8.40 12.94 10.81
CA GLU A 64 7.10 13.60 11.05
C GLU A 64 6.28 13.74 9.76
N SER A 65 6.93 14.07 8.64
CA SER A 65 6.25 14.20 7.33
C SER A 65 5.75 12.86 6.78
N GLU A 66 6.48 11.78 7.03
CA GLU A 66 6.07 10.42 6.68
C GLU A 66 4.89 9.97 7.51
N LEU A 67 4.94 10.16 8.84
CA LEU A 67 3.83 9.86 9.74
C LEU A 67 2.57 10.63 9.36
N ALA A 68 2.67 11.94 9.13
CA ALA A 68 1.53 12.76 8.73
C ALA A 68 0.89 12.28 7.43
N THR A 69 1.71 11.83 6.47
CA THR A 69 1.21 11.26 5.20
C THR A 69 0.50 9.93 5.43
N ILE A 70 1.09 9.03 6.22
CA ILE A 70 0.49 7.72 6.53
C ILE A 70 -0.84 7.91 7.28
N GLU A 71 -0.88 8.77 8.29
CA GLU A 71 -2.11 9.04 9.03
C GLU A 71 -3.22 9.60 8.13
N LYS A 72 -2.89 10.48 7.20
CA LYS A 72 -3.84 11.02 6.23
C LYS A 72 -4.40 9.91 5.33
N VAL A 73 -3.55 9.05 4.81
CA VAL A 73 -3.94 7.91 3.97
C VAL A 73 -4.80 6.93 4.76
N CYS A 74 -4.40 6.58 5.96
CA CYS A 74 -5.17 5.69 6.83
C CYS A 74 -6.58 6.25 7.12
N LYS A 75 -6.68 7.54 7.44
CA LYS A 75 -7.98 8.19 7.67
C LYS A 75 -8.88 8.16 6.44
N TYR A 76 -8.32 8.35 5.27
CA TYR A 76 -9.06 8.33 4.00
C TYR A 76 -9.67 6.94 3.73
N PHE A 77 -8.89 5.88 3.93
CA PHE A 77 -9.29 4.51 3.63
C PHE A 77 -9.97 3.78 4.80
N ALA A 78 -9.99 4.36 6.00
CA ALA A 78 -10.43 3.69 7.24
C ALA A 78 -11.84 3.08 7.19
N ARG A 79 -12.72 3.62 6.35
CA ARG A 79 -14.11 3.17 6.23
C ARG A 79 -14.38 2.35 4.98
N MET A 80 -13.37 2.13 4.15
CA MET A 80 -13.48 1.39 2.90
C MET A 80 -13.18 -0.08 3.13
N ASN A 81 -13.96 -0.96 2.52
CA ASN A 81 -13.63 -2.37 2.43
C ASN A 81 -12.59 -2.63 1.32
N ALA A 82 -12.05 -3.85 1.23
CA ALA A 82 -11.02 -4.20 0.27
C ALA A 82 -11.45 -3.96 -1.20
N GLY A 83 -12.71 -4.22 -1.53
CA GLY A 83 -13.26 -3.97 -2.87
C GLY A 83 -13.28 -2.48 -3.22
N GLU A 84 -13.72 -1.64 -2.29
CA GLU A 84 -13.75 -0.18 -2.47
C GLU A 84 -12.35 0.41 -2.60
N ILE A 85 -11.37 -0.07 -1.82
CA ILE A 85 -9.97 0.34 -1.94
C ILE A 85 -9.42 -0.06 -3.31
N SER A 86 -9.69 -1.29 -3.76
CA SER A 86 -9.31 -1.78 -5.09
C SER A 86 -9.88 -0.88 -6.18
N GLN A 87 -11.20 -0.61 -6.15
CA GLN A 87 -11.86 0.26 -7.12
C GLN A 87 -11.27 1.67 -7.13
N THR A 88 -10.97 2.24 -5.96
CA THR A 88 -10.34 3.55 -5.85
C THR A 88 -8.96 3.56 -6.51
N SER A 89 -8.15 2.52 -6.28
CA SER A 89 -6.83 2.40 -6.91
C SER A 89 -6.91 2.25 -8.43
N HIS A 90 -7.98 1.64 -8.95
CA HIS A 90 -8.20 1.45 -10.39
C HIS A 90 -8.55 2.75 -11.14
N LEU A 91 -8.89 3.81 -10.43
CA LEU A 91 -9.11 5.14 -11.01
C LEU A 91 -7.80 5.93 -11.19
N GLU A 92 -6.72 5.47 -10.59
CA GLU A 92 -5.46 6.17 -10.65
C GLU A 92 -4.73 5.92 -11.99
N LYS A 93 -4.20 7.00 -12.58
CA LYS A 93 -3.50 6.97 -13.86
C LYS A 93 -2.38 5.93 -13.90
N GLY A 94 -1.59 5.86 -12.84
CA GLY A 94 -0.49 4.91 -12.73
C GLY A 94 -0.91 3.45 -12.85
N TRP A 95 -2.08 3.09 -12.31
CA TRP A 95 -2.64 1.75 -12.47
C TRP A 95 -3.20 1.53 -13.87
N ILE A 96 -4.00 2.47 -14.38
CA ILE A 96 -4.66 2.38 -15.68
C ILE A 96 -3.65 2.16 -16.82
N GLU A 97 -2.55 2.90 -16.83
CA GLU A 97 -1.52 2.82 -17.88
C GLU A 97 -0.67 1.54 -17.82
N ASN A 98 -0.64 0.85 -16.69
CA ASN A 98 0.24 -0.29 -16.48
C ASN A 98 -0.48 -1.63 -16.27
N LYS A 99 -1.80 -1.64 -16.16
CA LYS A 99 -2.59 -2.84 -15.80
C LYS A 99 -2.50 -3.97 -16.82
N ASP A 100 -2.47 -3.66 -18.10
CA ASP A 100 -2.55 -4.66 -19.17
C ASP A 100 -1.27 -5.52 -19.23
N ASN A 101 -0.12 -4.91 -18.98
CA ASN A 101 1.18 -5.59 -18.94
C ASN A 101 1.64 -5.94 -17.52
N ARG A 102 0.86 -5.58 -16.50
CA ARG A 102 1.24 -5.70 -15.08
C ARG A 102 2.60 -5.08 -14.80
N SER A 103 2.83 -3.90 -15.42
CA SER A 103 4.10 -3.18 -15.37
C SER A 103 4.28 -2.42 -14.05
N ALA A 104 5.53 -2.05 -13.79
CA ALA A 104 5.88 -1.19 -12.66
C ALA A 104 5.25 0.19 -12.81
N ILE A 105 4.72 0.71 -11.70
CA ILE A 105 4.13 2.04 -11.62
C ILE A 105 5.21 3.03 -11.20
N SER A 106 5.49 4.00 -12.06
CA SER A 106 6.45 5.06 -11.74
C SER A 106 5.91 5.98 -10.63
N TYR A 107 6.77 6.38 -9.70
CA TYR A 107 6.46 7.39 -8.69
C TYR A 107 6.06 8.76 -9.29
N GLN A 108 6.44 9.04 -10.54
CA GLN A 108 6.01 10.24 -11.26
C GLN A 108 4.48 10.33 -11.40
N ASN A 109 3.78 9.21 -11.37
CA ASN A 109 2.31 9.20 -11.36
C ASN A 109 1.70 9.85 -10.11
N ALA A 110 2.49 10.07 -9.04
CA ALA A 110 2.05 10.82 -7.88
C ALA A 110 1.58 12.25 -8.18
N PHE A 111 2.06 12.84 -9.26
CA PHE A 111 1.62 14.17 -9.71
C PHE A 111 0.24 14.18 -10.39
N ALA A 112 -0.23 13.01 -10.80
CA ALA A 112 -1.53 12.81 -11.44
C ALA A 112 -2.54 12.06 -10.56
N LEU A 113 -2.30 11.96 -9.24
CA LEU A 113 -3.22 11.31 -8.33
C LEU A 113 -4.56 12.06 -8.26
N ASN A 114 -5.65 11.31 -8.32
CA ASN A 114 -7.01 11.81 -8.07
C ASN A 114 -7.24 12.08 -6.58
N TYR A 115 -6.48 11.42 -5.73
CA TYR A 115 -6.47 11.62 -4.29
C TYR A 115 -5.49 12.73 -3.89
N ASN A 116 -5.98 13.64 -3.10
CA ASN A 116 -5.18 14.75 -2.55
C ASN A 116 -5.16 14.73 -1.03
#